data_fbfcd24dda3c8f60dfa48a2bf7204c8a
#
_entry.id   fbfcd24dda3c8f60dfa48a2bf7204c8a
#
_cell.length_a   1.000
_cell.length_b   1.000
_cell.length_c   1.000
_cell.angle_alpha   90.00
_cell.angle_beta   90.00
_cell.angle_gamma   90.00
#
_symmetry.space_group_name_H-M   'P 1'
#
loop_
_entity.id
_entity.type
_entity.pdbx_description
1 polymer ?
#
loop_
_entity_poly.entity_id
_entity_poly.type
_entity_poly.pdbx_seq_one_letter_code
_entity_poly.pdbx_strand_id
1 'polypeptide(L)'
;MPIPLPQLEVWGLGWGGRYGGGDFLVITNPIFKGFNPDPCICRKGDDYYCAVSSFEWMPGIPIYHSKDLVHWELLTHVLTDQVNLQRLPSAKGIWAPCLTYCEAEDKFYVVYGVMNSMNARYFDVDNYVISATDICGPWSTPVYLHSAGFDASMLHDDDGRKYVVSLEWETRAGYEKPGVICLCEYDPKAQAIVGYPKRIYRGATNRGCIEAPHLTKRNGYYYLMCAEGGTGYNHCVTMGRSTNVWGPYEGEPQGYCVTSVLNDSNERADDDHLKPRYFNPDSVLQKSGHGSYVDLPNGETYLVHLTSRPFVPELRCTLGRETAIQKMYWSEDGWLRMASGSALAQVEVEEPKLPAVPMPEVPSFDDFDAGKLGNWYYAPRILPQTFATVSARPGYVTLRGQESRTSLNQVSILARKLTSVYATVTTCMDYHPEVYQHSAGLIIYYDNMNYVNLRKYYSQTLGGSAIGITHLENGTKNEMLATRTAVDDSRELILRLVICGKKFHFEWGYANEGASGKDKVGTLQRIGPDFDTTKFSDEFCKFGEFTGTFVGLTCADRVLHRHCADFDFFDYDADETKPVA
;
A
#
# COMPACT_ATOMS: atom_id res chain seq x y z
N MET A 1 31.06 11.53 50.08
CA MET A 1 29.65 11.13 50.29
C MET A 1 28.90 11.50 49.05
N PRO A 2 28.40 10.56 48.24
CA PRO A 2 27.58 10.88 47.10
C PRO A 2 26.12 11.02 47.54
N ILE A 3 25.45 12.03 46.99
CA ILE A 3 24.04 12.34 47.16
C ILE A 3 23.21 11.38 46.30
N PRO A 4 22.16 10.70 46.81
CA PRO A 4 21.33 9.83 46.00
C PRO A 4 20.35 10.61 45.11
N LEU A 5 20.23 10.19 43.85
CA LEU A 5 19.22 10.62 42.90
C LEU A 5 17.84 10.08 43.30
N PRO A 6 16.76 10.85 43.11
CA PRO A 6 15.41 10.41 43.42
C PRO A 6 14.91 9.38 42.37
N GLN A 7 14.28 8.32 42.87
CA GLN A 7 13.53 7.36 42.07
C GLN A 7 12.33 8.03 41.41
N LEU A 8 12.24 7.94 40.09
CA LEU A 8 11.05 8.28 39.33
C LEU A 8 10.03 7.16 39.49
N GLU A 9 8.97 7.41 40.24
CA GLU A 9 7.77 6.59 40.25
C GLU A 9 7.07 6.69 38.89
N VAL A 10 6.92 5.55 38.25
CA VAL A 10 6.11 5.41 37.02
C VAL A 10 4.65 5.46 37.43
N TRP A 11 4.00 6.59 37.23
CA TRP A 11 2.55 6.72 37.33
C TRP A 11 1.92 6.10 36.09
N GLY A 12 1.32 4.93 36.26
CA GLY A 12 0.40 4.34 35.30
C GLY A 12 -0.84 5.24 35.17
N LEU A 13 -0.93 6.05 34.13
CA LEU A 13 -2.14 6.76 33.77
C LEU A 13 -3.11 5.79 33.10
N GLY A 14 -3.98 5.20 33.91
CA GLY A 14 -5.22 4.60 33.45
C GLY A 14 -6.13 5.73 32.95
N TRP A 15 -6.34 5.81 31.64
CA TRP A 15 -7.38 6.65 31.05
C TRP A 15 -8.73 5.96 31.19
N GLY A 16 -9.37 6.22 32.32
CA GLY A 16 -10.77 5.92 32.57
C GLY A 16 -11.56 7.20 32.71
N GLY A 17 -11.74 7.93 31.63
CA GLY A 17 -12.66 9.05 31.55
C GLY A 17 -14.01 8.60 30.98
N ARG A 18 -14.95 8.16 31.82
CA ARG A 18 -16.36 8.01 31.44
C ARG A 18 -16.95 9.41 31.26
N TYR A 19 -17.14 9.82 30.00
CA TYR A 19 -18.14 10.82 29.66
C TYR A 19 -19.44 10.07 29.35
N GLY A 20 -20.53 10.43 30.05
CA GLY A 20 -21.82 9.79 29.93
C GLY A 20 -22.47 9.99 28.56
N GLY A 21 -23.01 8.89 28.02
CA GLY A 21 -23.88 8.84 26.85
C GLY A 21 -23.47 7.73 25.89
N GLY A 22 -24.26 6.65 25.77
CA GLY A 22 -24.27 5.61 24.74
C GLY A 22 -22.92 5.04 24.30
N ASP A 23 -22.78 3.73 24.34
CA ASP A 23 -21.62 3.05 23.73
C ASP A 23 -21.66 3.33 22.22
N PHE A 24 -20.91 4.33 21.75
CA PHE A 24 -20.67 4.52 20.33
C PHE A 24 -19.72 3.43 19.88
N LEU A 25 -20.09 2.68 18.85
CA LEU A 25 -19.20 1.79 18.15
C LEU A 25 -18.16 2.64 17.40
N VAL A 26 -16.93 2.17 17.33
CA VAL A 26 -15.81 2.94 16.77
C VAL A 26 -15.05 2.13 15.72
N ILE A 27 -14.72 2.78 14.61
CA ILE A 27 -13.74 2.32 13.64
C ILE A 27 -12.35 2.59 14.21
N THR A 28 -11.47 1.58 14.21
CA THR A 28 -10.07 1.73 14.61
C THR A 28 -9.19 1.84 13.39
N ASN A 29 -8.50 2.96 13.24
CA ASN A 29 -7.56 3.24 12.15
C ASN A 29 -6.16 2.63 12.38
N PRO A 30 -5.46 2.23 11.29
CA PRO A 30 -5.86 2.26 9.87
C PRO A 30 -6.90 1.20 9.54
N ILE A 31 -7.83 1.51 8.60
CA ILE A 31 -8.82 0.53 8.10
C ILE A 31 -8.19 -0.47 7.12
N PHE A 32 -7.18 -0.05 6.34
CA PHE A 32 -6.38 -0.96 5.53
C PHE A 32 -4.94 -0.89 6.01
N LYS A 33 -4.50 -1.93 6.71
CA LYS A 33 -3.16 -2.07 7.26
C LYS A 33 -2.19 -2.59 6.21
N GLY A 34 -0.89 -2.27 6.39
CA GLY A 34 0.14 -2.59 5.42
C GLY A 34 0.08 -1.70 4.18
N PHE A 35 0.73 -2.12 3.09
CA PHE A 35 0.88 -1.31 1.89
C PHE A 35 -0.44 -1.08 1.15
N ASN A 36 -1.16 -0.01 1.50
CA ASN A 36 -2.42 0.44 0.93
C ASN A 36 -2.44 1.97 0.83
N PRO A 37 -1.58 2.58 0.00
CA PRO A 37 -1.49 4.03 -0.12
C PRO A 37 -2.51 4.63 -1.07
N ASP A 38 -2.67 5.95 -1.00
CA ASP A 38 -3.35 6.79 -1.99
C ASP A 38 -4.81 6.35 -2.22
N PRO A 39 -5.66 6.31 -1.16
CA PRO A 39 -7.01 5.79 -1.26
C PRO A 39 -7.96 6.73 -2.02
N CYS A 40 -8.79 6.16 -2.87
CA CYS A 40 -9.92 6.85 -3.49
C CYS A 40 -11.20 6.07 -3.23
N ILE A 41 -12.18 6.70 -2.55
CA ILE A 41 -13.47 6.09 -2.23
C ILE A 41 -14.56 6.53 -3.20
N CYS A 42 -15.41 5.58 -3.59
CA CYS A 42 -16.54 5.78 -4.49
C CYS A 42 -17.77 5.03 -3.96
N ARG A 43 -18.97 5.56 -4.22
CA ARG A 43 -20.25 4.93 -3.84
C ARG A 43 -21.12 4.65 -5.07
N LYS A 44 -21.73 3.47 -5.08
CA LYS A 44 -22.84 3.11 -6.00
C LYS A 44 -23.99 2.53 -5.18
N GLY A 45 -25.09 3.28 -5.04
CA GLY A 45 -26.20 2.85 -4.20
C GLY A 45 -25.79 2.73 -2.74
N ASP A 46 -25.90 1.51 -2.17
CA ASP A 46 -25.51 1.18 -0.80
C ASP A 46 -24.12 0.52 -0.71
N ASP A 47 -23.40 0.46 -1.82
CA ASP A 47 -22.08 -0.14 -1.90
C ASP A 47 -20.99 0.93 -1.94
N TYR A 48 -19.94 0.74 -1.13
CA TYR A 48 -18.76 1.60 -1.04
C TYR A 48 -17.55 0.83 -1.56
N TYR A 49 -16.80 1.45 -2.44
CA TYR A 49 -15.60 0.88 -3.04
C TYR A 49 -14.40 1.80 -2.80
N CYS A 50 -13.28 1.24 -2.40
CA CYS A 50 -12.04 1.99 -2.21
C CYS A 50 -10.93 1.37 -3.06
N ALA A 51 -10.35 2.16 -3.95
CA ALA A 51 -9.18 1.83 -4.75
C ALA A 51 -7.92 2.35 -4.06
N VAL A 52 -6.81 1.62 -4.15
CA VAL A 52 -5.50 2.06 -3.64
C VAL A 52 -4.39 1.79 -4.66
N SER A 53 -3.26 2.51 -4.54
CA SER A 53 -2.09 2.29 -5.40
C SER A 53 -1.47 0.92 -5.20
N SER A 54 -0.83 0.39 -6.24
CA SER A 54 -0.14 -0.89 -6.19
C SER A 54 1.32 -0.84 -6.64
N PHE A 55 1.77 0.27 -7.21
CA PHE A 55 3.14 0.48 -7.69
C PHE A 55 3.60 -0.66 -8.63
N GLU A 56 4.69 -1.34 -8.32
CA GLU A 56 5.18 -2.49 -9.09
C GLU A 56 4.44 -3.80 -8.80
N TRP A 57 3.51 -3.83 -7.86
CA TRP A 57 2.84 -5.06 -7.44
C TRP A 57 1.63 -5.39 -8.32
N MET A 58 1.59 -6.63 -8.79
CA MET A 58 0.50 -7.17 -9.62
C MET A 58 -0.24 -8.31 -8.88
N PRO A 59 -1.58 -8.40 -9.04
CA PRO A 59 -2.47 -7.58 -9.85
C PRO A 59 -2.56 -6.14 -9.35
N GLY A 60 -2.76 -5.19 -10.27
CA GLY A 60 -2.75 -3.75 -9.96
C GLY A 60 -4.11 -3.19 -9.57
N ILE A 61 -4.10 -2.14 -8.74
CA ILE A 61 -5.25 -1.42 -8.22
C ILE A 61 -6.22 -2.35 -7.50
N PRO A 62 -5.90 -2.78 -6.27
CA PRO A 62 -6.85 -3.50 -5.44
C PRO A 62 -8.08 -2.64 -5.13
N ILE A 63 -9.25 -3.26 -5.20
CA ILE A 63 -10.55 -2.68 -4.85
C ILE A 63 -11.04 -3.34 -3.57
N TYR A 64 -11.22 -2.55 -2.54
CA TYR A 64 -11.90 -2.92 -1.32
C TYR A 64 -13.38 -2.55 -1.42
N HIS A 65 -14.25 -3.38 -0.87
CA HIS A 65 -15.69 -3.21 -0.86
C HIS A 65 -16.26 -3.25 0.55
N SER A 66 -17.23 -2.39 0.83
CA SER A 66 -17.98 -2.33 2.08
C SER A 66 -19.43 -1.90 1.84
N LYS A 67 -20.31 -2.23 2.79
CA LYS A 67 -21.70 -1.70 2.86
C LYS A 67 -21.91 -0.77 4.06
N ASP A 68 -20.92 -0.69 4.97
CA ASP A 68 -21.05 0.04 6.22
C ASP A 68 -19.83 0.89 6.60
N LEU A 69 -18.78 0.90 5.77
CA LEU A 69 -17.48 1.55 5.98
C LEU A 69 -16.66 1.02 7.18
N VAL A 70 -17.16 -0.02 7.85
CA VAL A 70 -16.53 -0.68 8.99
C VAL A 70 -15.91 -2.00 8.55
N HIS A 71 -16.71 -2.84 7.90
CA HIS A 71 -16.32 -4.16 7.43
C HIS A 71 -15.98 -4.09 5.94
N TRP A 72 -14.76 -4.48 5.61
CA TRP A 72 -14.21 -4.41 4.26
C TRP A 72 -13.70 -5.76 3.78
N GLU A 73 -13.96 -6.08 2.52
CA GLU A 73 -13.34 -7.19 1.82
C GLU A 73 -12.41 -6.69 0.71
N LEU A 74 -11.35 -7.43 0.43
CA LEU A 74 -10.59 -7.27 -0.82
C LEU A 74 -11.37 -7.96 -1.94
N LEU A 75 -12.15 -7.19 -2.69
CA LEU A 75 -13.09 -7.73 -3.67
C LEU A 75 -12.39 -8.20 -4.95
N THR A 76 -11.60 -7.33 -5.57
CA THR A 76 -10.99 -7.57 -6.89
C THR A 76 -9.80 -6.64 -7.15
N HIS A 77 -9.25 -6.74 -8.35
CA HIS A 77 -8.22 -5.84 -8.88
C HIS A 77 -8.61 -5.34 -10.27
N VAL A 78 -8.33 -4.08 -10.57
CA VAL A 78 -8.68 -3.45 -11.83
C VAL A 78 -7.74 -3.87 -12.96
N LEU A 79 -6.43 -3.88 -12.69
CA LEU A 79 -5.40 -4.11 -13.71
C LEU A 79 -4.79 -5.50 -13.60
N THR A 80 -4.84 -6.22 -14.70
CA THR A 80 -4.25 -7.54 -14.87
C THR A 80 -3.29 -7.55 -16.06
N ASP A 81 -3.75 -7.85 -17.27
CA ASP A 81 -2.97 -7.92 -18.50
C ASP A 81 -2.96 -6.60 -19.31
N GLN A 82 -3.68 -5.59 -18.84
CA GLN A 82 -3.78 -4.28 -19.52
C GLN A 82 -2.52 -3.41 -19.35
N VAL A 83 -1.60 -3.79 -18.46
CA VAL A 83 -0.40 -3.02 -18.15
C VAL A 83 0.83 -3.93 -18.11
N ASN A 84 1.96 -3.42 -18.58
CA ASN A 84 3.25 -4.09 -18.48
C ASN A 84 4.20 -3.29 -17.58
N LEU A 85 4.51 -3.83 -16.40
CA LEU A 85 5.40 -3.22 -15.43
C LEU A 85 6.83 -3.78 -15.45
N GLN A 86 7.12 -4.74 -16.34
CA GLN A 86 8.45 -5.32 -16.45
C GLN A 86 9.49 -4.24 -16.75
N ARG A 87 10.66 -4.35 -16.11
CA ARG A 87 11.80 -3.44 -16.19
C ARG A 87 11.63 -2.09 -15.48
N LEU A 88 10.46 -1.80 -14.91
CA LEU A 88 10.31 -0.62 -14.07
C LEU A 88 11.04 -0.82 -12.72
N PRO A 89 11.79 0.18 -12.25
CA PRO A 89 12.37 0.15 -10.90
C PRO A 89 11.32 -0.03 -9.81
N SER A 90 11.75 -0.40 -8.61
CA SER A 90 10.85 -0.43 -7.44
C SER A 90 10.26 0.96 -7.17
N ALA A 91 9.04 0.95 -6.62
CA ALA A 91 8.22 2.14 -6.38
C ALA A 91 7.85 2.96 -7.63
N LYS A 92 8.05 2.39 -8.81
CA LYS A 92 7.45 2.87 -10.06
C LYS A 92 6.26 1.98 -10.41
N GLY A 93 5.58 2.25 -11.52
CA GLY A 93 4.38 1.51 -11.93
C GLY A 93 3.10 2.27 -11.60
N ILE A 94 2.13 1.65 -10.95
CA ILE A 94 0.74 2.14 -10.86
C ILE A 94 0.56 3.04 -9.63
N TRP A 95 0.36 4.34 -9.89
CA TRP A 95 0.22 5.38 -8.89
C TRP A 95 -1.20 5.95 -8.84
N ALA A 96 -1.67 6.28 -7.64
CA ALA A 96 -2.82 7.10 -7.30
C ALA A 96 -4.05 6.86 -8.20
N PRO A 97 -4.72 5.70 -8.09
CA PRO A 97 -5.94 5.46 -8.84
C PRO A 97 -7.09 6.32 -8.32
N CYS A 98 -7.81 6.97 -9.22
CA CYS A 98 -9.08 7.61 -8.91
C CYS A 98 -10.23 6.76 -9.45
N LEU A 99 -11.00 6.18 -8.54
CA LEU A 99 -12.22 5.42 -8.85
C LEU A 99 -13.43 6.35 -8.75
N THR A 100 -14.22 6.43 -9.83
CA THR A 100 -15.48 7.18 -9.87
C THR A 100 -16.60 6.33 -10.47
N TYR A 101 -17.86 6.68 -10.13
CA TYR A 101 -19.05 6.10 -10.74
C TYR A 101 -19.86 7.19 -11.43
N CYS A 102 -20.16 6.99 -12.70
CA CYS A 102 -21.01 7.86 -13.50
C CYS A 102 -22.42 7.30 -13.51
N GLU A 103 -23.33 7.88 -12.71
CA GLU A 103 -24.74 7.44 -12.64
C GLU A 103 -25.45 7.50 -13.98
N ALA A 104 -25.19 8.55 -14.78
CA ALA A 104 -25.83 8.75 -16.09
C ALA A 104 -25.48 7.65 -17.11
N GLU A 105 -24.35 6.97 -16.93
CA GLU A 105 -23.87 5.91 -17.83
C GLU A 105 -23.94 4.52 -17.18
N ASP A 106 -24.30 4.42 -15.89
CA ASP A 106 -24.20 3.21 -15.05
C ASP A 106 -22.82 2.53 -15.21
N LYS A 107 -21.77 3.32 -15.02
CA LYS A 107 -20.41 2.88 -15.34
C LYS A 107 -19.38 3.39 -14.34
N PHE A 108 -18.48 2.50 -13.95
CA PHE A 108 -17.27 2.83 -13.20
C PHE A 108 -16.17 3.30 -14.14
N TYR A 109 -15.38 4.26 -13.67
CA TYR A 109 -14.17 4.76 -14.31
C TYR A 109 -13.02 4.71 -13.32
N VAL A 110 -11.85 4.28 -13.78
CA VAL A 110 -10.60 4.40 -13.02
C VAL A 110 -9.61 5.19 -13.86
N VAL A 111 -9.15 6.32 -13.32
CA VAL A 111 -8.00 7.06 -13.84
C VAL A 111 -6.80 6.68 -13.00
N TYR A 112 -5.65 6.42 -13.62
CA TYR A 112 -4.42 6.03 -12.93
C TYR A 112 -3.18 6.47 -13.69
N GLY A 113 -2.09 6.70 -12.96
CA GLY A 113 -0.78 6.95 -13.55
C GLY A 113 0.08 5.70 -13.62
N VAL A 114 0.88 5.58 -14.69
CA VAL A 114 1.99 4.64 -14.75
C VAL A 114 3.29 5.44 -14.69
N MET A 115 3.94 5.42 -13.53
CA MET A 115 5.22 6.08 -13.34
C MET A 115 6.32 5.22 -13.97
N ASN A 116 6.94 5.73 -15.02
CA ASN A 116 7.98 5.04 -15.78
C ASN A 116 9.37 5.31 -15.20
N SER A 117 9.66 6.57 -14.87
CA SER A 117 10.93 6.96 -14.27
C SER A 117 10.79 8.21 -13.41
N MET A 118 11.73 8.36 -12.47
CA MET A 118 11.82 9.49 -11.55
C MET A 118 13.29 9.81 -11.35
N ASN A 119 13.79 10.84 -12.06
CA ASN A 119 15.18 11.22 -12.00
C ASN A 119 15.33 12.72 -11.84
N ALA A 120 16.00 13.15 -10.78
CA ALA A 120 16.12 14.56 -10.42
C ALA A 120 14.72 15.22 -10.30
N ARG A 121 14.41 16.17 -11.16
CA ARG A 121 13.11 16.85 -11.18
C ARG A 121 12.15 16.29 -12.24
N TYR A 122 12.53 15.26 -12.98
CA TYR A 122 11.68 14.70 -14.04
C TYR A 122 10.90 13.50 -13.52
N PHE A 123 9.58 13.59 -13.62
CA PHE A 123 8.65 12.49 -13.38
C PHE A 123 8.00 12.11 -14.72
N ASP A 124 8.46 10.99 -15.28
CA ASP A 124 7.93 10.47 -16.55
C ASP A 124 6.75 9.55 -16.25
N VAL A 125 5.56 10.11 -16.26
CA VAL A 125 4.31 9.42 -15.95
C VAL A 125 3.35 9.51 -17.10
N ASP A 126 2.67 8.41 -17.41
CA ASP A 126 1.57 8.36 -18.35
C ASP A 126 0.26 8.12 -17.61
N ASN A 127 -0.73 8.98 -17.79
CA ASN A 127 -2.05 8.83 -17.19
C ASN A 127 -3.01 8.17 -18.18
N TYR A 128 -3.79 7.24 -17.66
CA TYR A 128 -4.77 6.45 -18.42
C TYR A 128 -6.14 6.47 -17.75
N VAL A 129 -7.18 6.24 -18.55
CA VAL A 129 -8.53 5.95 -18.06
C VAL A 129 -8.99 4.58 -18.58
N ILE A 130 -9.69 3.85 -17.72
CA ILE A 130 -10.29 2.54 -17.98
C ILE A 130 -11.71 2.54 -17.40
N SER A 131 -12.64 1.81 -17.99
CA SER A 131 -14.04 1.80 -17.51
C SER A 131 -14.66 0.40 -17.56
N ALA A 132 -15.66 0.17 -16.72
CA ALA A 132 -16.45 -1.05 -16.69
C ALA A 132 -17.87 -0.78 -16.19
N THR A 133 -18.84 -1.60 -16.56
CA THR A 133 -20.21 -1.56 -15.99
C THR A 133 -20.32 -2.30 -14.67
N ASP A 134 -19.44 -3.29 -14.46
CA ASP A 134 -19.31 -4.04 -13.21
C ASP A 134 -17.94 -3.73 -12.58
N ILE A 135 -17.89 -3.53 -11.26
CA ILE A 135 -16.65 -3.25 -10.54
C ILE A 135 -15.63 -4.39 -10.63
N CYS A 136 -16.10 -5.62 -10.81
CA CYS A 136 -15.26 -6.80 -11.03
C CYS A 136 -14.81 -6.93 -12.51
N GLY A 137 -15.24 -6.02 -13.40
CA GLY A 137 -14.91 -6.04 -14.82
C GLY A 137 -15.90 -6.83 -15.69
N PRO A 138 -15.56 -7.13 -16.94
CA PRO A 138 -14.28 -6.83 -17.56
C PRO A 138 -14.06 -5.33 -17.75
N TRP A 139 -12.85 -4.87 -17.46
CA TRP A 139 -12.43 -3.50 -17.67
C TRP A 139 -12.02 -3.26 -19.13
N SER A 140 -12.28 -2.07 -19.64
CA SER A 140 -11.94 -1.68 -21.00
C SER A 140 -10.42 -1.67 -21.24
N THR A 141 -10.01 -1.59 -22.50
CA THR A 141 -8.63 -1.24 -22.84
C THR A 141 -8.30 0.16 -22.30
N PRO A 142 -7.10 0.37 -21.72
CA PRO A 142 -6.67 1.68 -21.26
C PRO A 142 -6.63 2.73 -22.38
N VAL A 143 -7.20 3.89 -22.11
CA VAL A 143 -7.12 5.06 -22.98
C VAL A 143 -6.12 6.04 -22.38
N TYR A 144 -5.08 6.38 -23.14
CA TYR A 144 -4.08 7.37 -22.75
C TYR A 144 -4.71 8.77 -22.67
N LEU A 145 -4.40 9.50 -21.60
CA LEU A 145 -4.86 10.85 -21.36
C LEU A 145 -3.78 11.90 -21.63
N HIS A 146 -2.75 11.94 -20.80
CA HIS A 146 -1.65 12.89 -20.90
C HIS A 146 -0.49 12.50 -19.98
N SER A 147 0.68 13.14 -20.18
CA SER A 147 1.89 12.97 -19.35
C SER A 147 2.35 14.29 -18.69
N ALA A 148 1.40 15.21 -18.40
CA ALA A 148 1.74 16.52 -17.83
C ALA A 148 2.16 16.46 -16.36
N GLY A 149 1.82 15.39 -15.65
CA GLY A 149 2.07 15.15 -14.23
C GLY A 149 1.29 13.93 -13.77
N PHE A 150 1.14 13.74 -12.47
CA PHE A 150 0.57 12.54 -11.86
C PHE A 150 -0.70 12.82 -11.03
N ASP A 151 -1.23 11.79 -10.33
CA ASP A 151 -2.43 11.84 -9.51
C ASP A 151 -3.67 12.36 -10.28
N ALA A 152 -3.86 11.86 -11.48
CA ALA A 152 -5.00 12.28 -12.29
C ALA A 152 -6.31 11.69 -11.77
N SER A 153 -7.36 12.50 -11.72
CA SER A 153 -8.73 12.10 -11.38
C SER A 153 -9.76 12.62 -12.38
N MET A 154 -11.01 12.12 -12.30
CA MET A 154 -12.07 12.46 -13.25
C MET A 154 -13.32 12.94 -12.53
N LEU A 155 -13.88 14.07 -13.02
CA LEU A 155 -15.22 14.53 -12.69
C LEU A 155 -16.18 14.20 -13.83
N HIS A 156 -17.35 13.66 -13.49
CA HIS A 156 -18.52 13.58 -14.37
C HIS A 156 -19.46 14.73 -14.02
N ASP A 157 -19.53 15.78 -14.86
CA ASP A 157 -20.34 16.96 -14.57
C ASP A 157 -21.81 16.74 -14.97
N ASP A 158 -22.72 17.49 -14.34
CA ASP A 158 -24.18 17.41 -14.55
C ASP A 158 -24.59 17.75 -15.99
N ASP A 159 -23.76 18.50 -16.74
CA ASP A 159 -23.98 18.83 -18.13
C ASP A 159 -23.53 17.76 -19.13
N GLY A 160 -23.06 16.60 -18.60
CA GLY A 160 -22.59 15.45 -19.37
C GLY A 160 -21.14 15.54 -19.82
N ARG A 161 -20.44 16.64 -19.54
CA ARG A 161 -18.98 16.73 -19.77
C ARG A 161 -18.19 15.97 -18.74
N LYS A 162 -17.00 15.54 -19.15
CA LYS A 162 -16.03 14.91 -18.25
C LYS A 162 -14.77 15.75 -18.19
N TYR A 163 -14.27 15.94 -16.99
CA TYR A 163 -13.05 16.71 -16.76
C TYR A 163 -12.00 15.82 -16.10
N VAL A 164 -10.74 15.91 -16.57
CA VAL A 164 -9.57 15.30 -15.93
C VAL A 164 -8.80 16.39 -15.24
N VAL A 165 -8.59 16.21 -13.96
CA VAL A 165 -7.77 17.08 -13.12
C VAL A 165 -6.53 16.31 -12.67
N SER A 166 -5.35 16.93 -12.69
CA SER A 166 -4.08 16.34 -12.29
C SER A 166 -3.13 17.42 -11.77
N LEU A 167 -2.07 17.02 -11.10
CA LEU A 167 -1.00 17.97 -10.88
C LEU A 167 -0.11 18.08 -12.13
N GLU A 168 0.46 19.27 -12.36
CA GLU A 168 1.59 19.51 -13.25
C GLU A 168 2.84 19.69 -12.37
N TRP A 169 3.86 18.87 -12.60
CA TRP A 169 5.11 18.95 -11.86
C TRP A 169 6.07 19.95 -12.50
N GLU A 170 6.62 20.86 -11.69
CA GLU A 170 7.54 21.88 -12.20
C GLU A 170 8.98 21.34 -12.33
N THR A 171 9.46 21.22 -13.56
CA THR A 171 10.78 20.66 -13.88
C THR A 171 11.84 21.75 -14.11
N ARG A 172 11.46 23.01 -14.27
CA ARG A 172 12.37 24.11 -14.63
C ARG A 172 13.16 24.61 -13.41
N ALA A 173 14.43 24.91 -13.61
CA ALA A 173 15.25 25.54 -12.59
C ALA A 173 14.76 26.97 -12.24
N GLY A 174 14.87 27.36 -10.97
CA GLY A 174 14.46 28.68 -10.49
C GLY A 174 12.98 28.83 -10.13
N TYR A 175 12.20 27.76 -10.25
CA TYR A 175 10.82 27.71 -9.76
C TYR A 175 10.78 26.89 -8.47
N GLU A 176 10.41 27.55 -7.38
CA GLU A 176 10.55 26.99 -6.01
C GLU A 176 9.39 26.08 -5.59
N LYS A 177 8.22 26.22 -6.20
CA LYS A 177 7.03 25.47 -5.84
C LYS A 177 6.72 24.40 -6.91
N PRO A 178 7.14 23.14 -6.69
CA PRO A 178 6.71 22.06 -7.55
C PRO A 178 5.21 21.81 -7.33
N GLY A 179 4.50 21.53 -8.40
CA GLY A 179 3.08 21.23 -8.38
C GLY A 179 2.17 22.47 -8.56
N VAL A 180 1.26 22.31 -9.48
CA VAL A 180 0.11 23.18 -9.70
C VAL A 180 -1.00 22.30 -10.25
N ILE A 181 -2.22 22.49 -9.78
CA ILE A 181 -3.34 21.69 -10.28
C ILE A 181 -3.79 22.21 -11.65
N CYS A 182 -3.89 21.28 -12.58
CA CYS A 182 -4.32 21.52 -13.96
C CYS A 182 -5.63 20.76 -14.24
N LEU A 183 -6.44 21.33 -15.13
CA LEU A 183 -7.70 20.77 -15.60
C LEU A 183 -7.73 20.72 -17.12
N CYS A 184 -8.30 19.67 -17.68
CA CYS A 184 -8.66 19.56 -19.10
C CYS A 184 -9.99 18.82 -19.25
N GLU A 185 -10.66 19.03 -20.37
CA GLU A 185 -11.87 18.29 -20.74
C GLU A 185 -11.47 16.97 -21.40
N TYR A 186 -12.23 15.91 -21.14
CA TYR A 186 -12.11 14.61 -21.78
C TYR A 186 -13.32 14.34 -22.67
N ASP A 187 -13.10 14.06 -23.94
CA ASP A 187 -14.14 13.63 -24.87
C ASP A 187 -14.23 12.09 -24.89
N PRO A 188 -15.29 11.48 -24.29
CA PRO A 188 -15.43 10.04 -24.25
C PRO A 188 -15.70 9.40 -25.62
N LYS A 189 -16.17 10.16 -26.61
CA LYS A 189 -16.39 9.67 -27.98
C LYS A 189 -15.09 9.62 -28.77
N ALA A 190 -14.30 10.69 -28.67
CA ALA A 190 -12.98 10.74 -29.27
C ALA A 190 -11.94 9.92 -28.48
N GLN A 191 -12.24 9.54 -27.23
CA GLN A 191 -11.33 8.91 -26.27
C GLN A 191 -10.03 9.70 -26.13
N ALA A 192 -10.14 11.01 -25.93
CA ALA A 192 -9.00 11.93 -25.93
C ALA A 192 -9.27 13.16 -25.06
N ILE A 193 -8.17 13.76 -24.59
CA ILE A 193 -8.18 15.08 -23.96
C ILE A 193 -8.42 16.15 -25.02
N VAL A 194 -9.23 17.15 -24.68
CA VAL A 194 -9.53 18.31 -25.51
C VAL A 194 -8.59 19.47 -25.19
N GLY A 195 -7.68 19.76 -26.08
CA GLY A 195 -6.69 20.85 -25.93
C GLY A 195 -5.56 20.47 -24.96
N TYR A 196 -5.06 21.46 -24.22
CA TYR A 196 -3.99 21.29 -23.24
C TYR A 196 -4.49 21.52 -21.81
N PRO A 197 -3.92 20.85 -20.79
CA PRO A 197 -4.22 21.11 -19.39
C PRO A 197 -4.00 22.59 -19.02
N LYS A 198 -4.98 23.19 -18.34
CA LYS A 198 -4.92 24.58 -17.88
C LYS A 198 -4.73 24.62 -16.37
N ARG A 199 -3.81 25.43 -15.91
CA ARG A 199 -3.53 25.65 -14.49
C ARG A 199 -4.71 26.35 -13.83
N ILE A 200 -5.26 25.76 -12.75
CA ILE A 200 -6.46 26.27 -12.07
C ILE A 200 -6.26 26.59 -10.59
N TYR A 201 -5.29 25.92 -9.90
CA TYR A 201 -5.15 26.08 -8.45
C TYR A 201 -3.73 25.78 -7.97
N ARG A 202 -3.30 26.44 -6.86
CA ARG A 202 -1.95 26.31 -6.31
C ARG A 202 -1.90 25.90 -4.84
N GLY A 203 -3.06 25.60 -4.23
CA GLY A 203 -3.16 25.13 -2.85
C GLY A 203 -3.79 26.12 -1.88
N ALA A 204 -4.21 25.61 -0.72
CA ALA A 204 -4.75 26.37 0.40
C ALA A 204 -3.67 26.75 1.42
N THR A 205 -2.51 26.09 1.41
CA THR A 205 -1.44 26.28 2.39
C THR A 205 -0.13 26.72 1.72
N ASN A 206 0.89 27.00 2.54
CA ASN A 206 2.26 27.20 2.07
C ASN A 206 3.10 25.89 2.11
N ARG A 207 2.50 24.74 2.45
CA ARG A 207 3.25 23.48 2.58
C ARG A 207 3.87 23.00 1.26
N GLY A 208 3.39 23.53 0.13
CA GLY A 208 3.90 23.18 -1.19
C GLY A 208 3.54 21.75 -1.59
N CYS A 209 4.09 21.28 -2.69
CA CYS A 209 3.78 19.96 -3.26
C CYS A 209 2.29 19.65 -3.26
N ILE A 210 1.54 20.49 -3.93
CA ILE A 210 0.13 20.21 -4.15
C ILE A 210 -0.02 19.06 -5.14
N GLU A 211 -0.77 18.03 -4.74
CA GLU A 211 -0.97 16.77 -5.48
C GLU A 211 -2.34 16.18 -5.16
N ALA A 212 -2.65 14.96 -5.64
CA ALA A 212 -3.87 14.20 -5.35
C ALA A 212 -5.18 14.99 -5.54
N PRO A 213 -5.41 15.67 -6.68
CA PRO A 213 -6.64 16.43 -6.86
C PRO A 213 -7.83 15.53 -7.11
N HIS A 214 -8.90 15.68 -6.31
CA HIS A 214 -10.21 15.10 -6.55
C HIS A 214 -11.24 16.23 -6.70
N LEU A 215 -11.89 16.30 -7.85
CA LEU A 215 -12.88 17.32 -8.15
C LEU A 215 -14.29 16.75 -8.02
N THR A 216 -15.13 17.39 -7.22
CA THR A 216 -16.53 17.03 -6.99
C THR A 216 -17.44 18.24 -7.13
N LYS A 217 -18.76 18.03 -7.29
CA LYS A 217 -19.74 19.11 -7.37
C LYS A 217 -20.78 18.97 -6.27
N ARG A 218 -21.03 20.06 -5.52
CA ARG A 218 -22.00 20.10 -4.44
C ARG A 218 -22.58 21.50 -4.28
N ASN A 219 -23.92 21.62 -4.18
CA ASN A 219 -24.62 22.87 -3.88
C ASN A 219 -24.18 24.06 -4.76
N GLY A 220 -23.93 23.83 -6.06
CA GLY A 220 -23.53 24.86 -7.03
C GLY A 220 -22.04 25.23 -7.00
N TYR A 221 -21.24 24.59 -6.14
CA TYR A 221 -19.78 24.72 -6.11
C TYR A 221 -19.10 23.48 -6.67
N TYR A 222 -17.95 23.70 -7.30
CA TYR A 222 -16.93 22.68 -7.54
C TYR A 222 -15.95 22.70 -6.39
N TYR A 223 -15.82 21.56 -5.70
CA TYR A 223 -14.85 21.37 -4.63
C TYR A 223 -13.68 20.56 -5.16
N LEU A 224 -12.49 21.11 -4.94
CA LEU A 224 -11.22 20.52 -5.33
C LEU A 224 -10.47 20.11 -4.06
N MET A 225 -10.56 18.83 -3.71
CA MET A 225 -9.75 18.26 -2.64
C MET A 225 -8.36 17.97 -3.17
N CYS A 226 -7.31 18.28 -2.40
CA CYS A 226 -5.92 18.06 -2.75
C CYS A 226 -5.12 17.56 -1.55
N ALA A 227 -3.91 17.08 -1.80
CA ALA A 227 -2.88 16.92 -0.79
C ALA A 227 -1.85 18.05 -0.91
N GLU A 228 -1.26 18.45 0.20
CA GLU A 228 -0.13 19.39 0.24
C GLU A 228 0.93 18.90 1.24
N GLY A 229 2.16 19.39 1.12
CA GLY A 229 3.28 19.07 2.01
C GLY A 229 4.12 17.87 1.57
N GLY A 230 3.75 17.22 0.46
CA GLY A 230 4.34 15.94 0.02
C GLY A 230 4.02 14.79 0.97
N THR A 231 4.25 13.56 0.55
CA THR A 231 3.83 12.34 1.27
C THR A 231 4.67 12.00 2.52
N GLY A 232 5.27 13.01 3.15
CA GLY A 232 6.06 12.91 4.38
C GLY A 232 5.33 13.42 5.62
N TYR A 233 6.08 13.81 6.65
CA TYR A 233 5.53 14.23 7.95
C TYR A 233 4.77 15.57 7.93
N ASN A 234 4.91 16.37 6.86
CA ASN A 234 4.16 17.60 6.66
C ASN A 234 2.91 17.45 5.78
N HIS A 235 2.55 16.22 5.44
CA HIS A 235 1.42 15.89 4.58
C HIS A 235 0.08 16.34 5.16
N CYS A 236 -0.84 16.80 4.33
CA CYS A 236 -2.19 17.14 4.73
C CYS A 236 -3.18 17.02 3.56
N VAL A 237 -4.46 16.89 3.89
CA VAL A 237 -5.57 17.05 2.96
C VAL A 237 -6.03 18.49 3.00
N THR A 238 -6.14 19.14 1.84
CA THR A 238 -6.62 20.51 1.67
C THR A 238 -7.83 20.55 0.75
N MET A 239 -8.53 21.68 0.72
CA MET A 239 -9.70 21.85 -0.14
C MET A 239 -9.75 23.26 -0.72
N GLY A 240 -10.08 23.37 -2.01
CA GLY A 240 -10.48 24.59 -2.69
C GLY A 240 -11.90 24.50 -3.21
N ARG A 241 -12.58 25.62 -3.45
CA ARG A 241 -13.88 25.65 -4.12
C ARG A 241 -14.03 26.80 -5.11
N SER A 242 -14.90 26.62 -6.09
CA SER A 242 -15.26 27.64 -7.08
C SER A 242 -16.68 27.40 -7.58
N THR A 243 -17.36 28.46 -8.04
CA THR A 243 -18.63 28.34 -8.77
C THR A 243 -18.44 28.00 -10.25
N ASN A 244 -17.20 28.01 -10.73
CA ASN A 244 -16.84 27.67 -12.11
C ASN A 244 -15.76 26.58 -12.09
N VAL A 245 -15.94 25.52 -12.87
CA VAL A 245 -14.99 24.40 -12.95
C VAL A 245 -13.56 24.83 -13.31
N TRP A 246 -13.42 25.92 -14.06
CA TRP A 246 -12.13 26.50 -14.44
C TRP A 246 -11.56 27.50 -13.42
N GLY A 247 -12.26 27.71 -12.28
CA GLY A 247 -11.88 28.64 -11.25
C GLY A 247 -12.32 30.09 -11.51
N PRO A 248 -11.79 31.06 -10.74
CA PRO A 248 -10.75 30.88 -9.72
C PRO A 248 -11.26 30.09 -8.51
N TYR A 249 -10.37 29.27 -7.93
CA TYR A 249 -10.64 28.52 -6.69
C TYR A 249 -10.15 29.31 -5.48
N GLU A 250 -11.00 29.41 -4.45
CA GLU A 250 -10.61 29.89 -3.12
C GLU A 250 -10.26 28.68 -2.24
N GLY A 251 -9.19 28.81 -1.43
CA GLY A 251 -8.78 27.78 -0.49
C GLY A 251 -9.58 27.81 0.82
N GLU A 252 -9.73 26.67 1.48
CA GLU A 252 -10.32 26.56 2.83
C GLU A 252 -9.55 27.48 3.81
N PRO A 253 -10.23 28.38 4.55
CA PRO A 253 -9.55 29.41 5.37
C PRO A 253 -8.69 28.87 6.52
N GLN A 254 -8.98 27.66 7.04
CA GLN A 254 -8.17 26.99 8.06
C GLN A 254 -6.94 26.28 7.47
N GLY A 255 -6.88 26.15 6.14
CA GLY A 255 -5.77 25.60 5.39
C GLY A 255 -5.89 24.10 5.10
N TYR A 256 -6.26 23.26 6.07
CA TYR A 256 -6.29 21.81 5.89
C TYR A 256 -7.50 21.15 6.54
N CYS A 257 -8.00 20.06 5.90
CA CYS A 257 -9.10 19.24 6.39
C CYS A 257 -8.59 18.16 7.36
N VAL A 258 -7.50 17.47 6.99
CA VAL A 258 -6.88 16.39 7.79
C VAL A 258 -5.37 16.51 7.71
N THR A 259 -4.68 16.31 8.83
CA THR A 259 -3.23 16.27 8.91
C THR A 259 -2.76 15.49 10.15
N SER A 260 -1.48 15.17 10.21
CA SER A 260 -0.85 14.61 11.42
C SER A 260 -0.23 15.71 12.31
N VAL A 261 -0.07 16.92 11.79
CA VAL A 261 0.61 18.02 12.49
C VAL A 261 -0.07 19.37 12.23
N LEU A 262 -0.42 20.06 13.33
CA LEU A 262 -0.94 21.43 13.27
C LEU A 262 0.24 22.38 13.40
N ASN A 263 0.80 22.85 12.30
CA ASN A 263 1.83 23.86 12.33
C ASN A 263 1.68 24.84 11.16
N ASP A 264 2.05 26.10 11.40
CA ASP A 264 2.01 27.17 10.42
C ASP A 264 3.35 27.37 9.69
N SER A 265 4.39 26.62 10.07
CA SER A 265 5.70 26.72 9.45
C SER A 265 5.74 25.88 8.19
N ASN A 266 5.73 26.54 7.08
CA ASN A 266 5.37 26.01 5.78
C ASN A 266 6.52 26.00 4.79
N GLU A 267 7.75 25.93 5.29
CA GLU A 267 8.91 25.78 4.43
C GLU A 267 9.13 24.32 4.10
N ARG A 268 8.93 23.99 2.85
CA ARG A 268 9.39 22.75 2.29
C ARG A 268 10.82 22.89 1.79
N ALA A 269 11.70 22.00 2.23
CA ALA A 269 12.91 21.68 1.49
C ALA A 269 12.54 20.61 0.46
N ASP A 270 12.71 20.90 -0.82
CA ASP A 270 12.29 20.08 -1.96
C ASP A 270 12.87 18.64 -1.99
N ASP A 271 13.91 18.40 -1.23
CA ASP A 271 14.72 17.18 -1.24
C ASP A 271 14.54 16.31 0.02
N ASP A 272 13.54 16.62 0.88
CA ASP A 272 13.54 16.04 2.21
C ASP A 272 12.17 15.78 2.86
N HIS A 273 11.18 15.43 2.06
CA HIS A 273 9.81 15.18 2.55
C HIS A 273 9.68 13.96 3.49
N LEU A 274 10.64 13.04 3.48
CA LEU A 274 10.67 11.89 4.40
C LEU A 274 11.30 12.20 5.75
N LYS A 275 11.94 13.38 5.92
CA LYS A 275 12.65 13.72 7.16
C LYS A 275 11.72 14.14 8.29
N PRO A 276 12.14 13.87 9.53
CA PRO A 276 11.32 13.95 10.74
C PRO A 276 11.03 15.36 11.25
N ARG A 277 11.35 16.43 10.52
CA ARG A 277 11.20 17.81 10.96
C ARG A 277 9.79 18.15 11.46
N TYR A 278 8.77 17.52 10.89
CA TYR A 278 7.36 17.75 11.21
C TYR A 278 6.71 16.57 11.93
N PHE A 279 7.50 15.65 12.45
CA PHE A 279 6.98 14.54 13.24
C PHE A 279 6.24 15.07 14.47
N ASN A 280 5.01 14.62 14.67
CA ASN A 280 4.21 14.92 15.84
C ASN A 280 4.20 13.73 16.79
N PRO A 281 4.90 13.79 17.95
CA PRO A 281 4.96 12.65 18.88
C PRO A 281 3.61 12.30 19.52
N ASP A 282 2.64 13.22 19.50
CA ASP A 282 1.31 13.01 20.06
C ASP A 282 0.33 12.38 19.05
N SER A 283 0.74 12.19 17.79
CA SER A 283 -0.07 11.53 16.76
C SER A 283 0.44 10.12 16.49
N VAL A 284 -0.43 9.12 16.58
CA VAL A 284 -0.14 7.74 16.15
C VAL A 284 -0.13 7.65 14.62
N LEU A 285 -1.06 8.35 13.97
CA LEU A 285 -1.21 8.38 12.51
C LEU A 285 -0.35 9.50 11.94
N GLN A 286 0.80 9.15 11.37
CA GLN A 286 1.72 10.09 10.74
C GLN A 286 1.47 10.21 9.23
N LYS A 287 2.02 11.26 8.60
CA LYS A 287 1.96 11.45 7.14
C LYS A 287 0.53 11.51 6.57
N SER A 288 -0.46 11.92 7.37
CA SER A 288 -1.87 11.95 6.99
C SER A 288 -2.17 12.99 5.92
N GLY A 289 -2.53 12.54 4.72
CA GLY A 289 -2.81 13.38 3.54
C GLY A 289 -3.41 12.51 2.42
N HIS A 290 -3.47 13.01 1.20
CA HIS A 290 -4.01 12.30 0.03
C HIS A 290 -5.38 11.69 0.34
N GLY A 291 -6.43 12.54 0.38
CA GLY A 291 -7.77 12.14 0.81
C GLY A 291 -8.79 12.09 -0.30
N SER A 292 -9.82 11.29 -0.08
CA SER A 292 -11.02 11.20 -0.90
C SER A 292 -12.23 11.01 0.02
N TYR A 293 -13.37 11.66 -0.25
CA TYR A 293 -14.53 11.59 0.62
C TYR A 293 -15.76 11.00 -0.06
N VAL A 294 -16.70 10.57 0.76
CA VAL A 294 -18.00 10.05 0.32
C VAL A 294 -19.11 10.58 1.24
N ASP A 295 -20.21 11.04 0.61
CA ASP A 295 -21.46 11.35 1.31
C ASP A 295 -22.35 10.10 1.38
N LEU A 296 -22.90 9.82 2.57
CA LEU A 296 -23.79 8.71 2.82
C LEU A 296 -25.26 9.13 2.61
N PRO A 297 -26.17 8.17 2.34
CA PRO A 297 -27.60 8.48 2.15
C PRO A 297 -28.26 9.13 3.37
N ASN A 298 -27.75 8.89 4.57
CA ASN A 298 -28.24 9.47 5.83
C ASN A 298 -27.70 10.88 6.12
N GLY A 299 -26.89 11.46 5.21
CA GLY A 299 -26.30 12.79 5.33
C GLY A 299 -24.98 12.85 6.09
N GLU A 300 -24.45 11.72 6.58
CA GLU A 300 -23.09 11.66 7.12
C GLU A 300 -22.06 11.72 6.00
N THR A 301 -20.86 12.20 6.29
CA THR A 301 -19.72 12.26 5.35
C THR A 301 -18.51 11.63 5.98
N TYR A 302 -17.81 10.79 5.22
CA TYR A 302 -16.56 10.15 5.64
C TYR A 302 -15.47 10.42 4.59
N LEU A 303 -14.22 10.55 5.07
CA LEU A 303 -13.05 10.79 4.25
C LEU A 303 -12.02 9.71 4.53
N VAL A 304 -11.57 9.00 3.50
CA VAL A 304 -10.42 8.12 3.56
C VAL A 304 -9.15 8.90 3.20
N HIS A 305 -8.02 8.57 3.83
CA HIS A 305 -6.76 9.25 3.58
C HIS A 305 -5.56 8.34 3.81
N LEU A 306 -4.46 8.66 3.17
CA LEU A 306 -3.18 8.03 3.42
C LEU A 306 -2.69 8.34 4.84
N THR A 307 -2.06 7.36 5.48
CA THR A 307 -1.36 7.51 6.76
C THR A 307 -0.19 6.53 6.86
N SER A 308 0.65 6.67 7.89
CA SER A 308 1.71 5.71 8.24
C SER A 308 1.91 5.65 9.74
N ARG A 309 2.41 4.51 10.23
CA ARG A 309 2.75 4.30 11.65
C ARG A 309 4.23 3.94 11.78
N PRO A 310 5.11 4.90 12.06
CA PRO A 310 6.54 4.65 12.16
C PRO A 310 6.93 3.98 13.48
N PHE A 311 8.02 3.22 13.46
CA PHE A 311 8.75 2.89 14.68
C PHE A 311 9.38 4.15 15.30
N VAL A 312 9.24 4.31 16.60
CA VAL A 312 9.82 5.42 17.36
C VAL A 312 10.99 4.91 18.21
N PRO A 313 12.14 5.57 18.28
CA PRO A 313 12.48 6.88 17.72
C PRO A 313 13.05 6.89 16.30
N GLU A 314 13.19 5.72 15.64
CA GLU A 314 13.83 5.59 14.33
C GLU A 314 13.06 6.29 13.20
N LEU A 315 11.77 6.53 13.39
CA LEU A 315 10.82 7.15 12.46
C LEU A 315 10.79 6.43 11.10
N ARG A 316 10.73 5.09 11.15
CA ARG A 316 10.75 4.19 9.98
C ARG A 316 9.43 3.46 9.83
N CYS A 317 8.79 3.60 8.67
CA CYS A 317 7.47 3.08 8.36
C CYS A 317 7.57 1.71 7.65
N THR A 318 7.84 0.64 8.38
CA THR A 318 8.03 -0.71 7.81
C THR A 318 6.78 -1.25 7.10
N LEU A 319 5.59 -0.93 7.60
CA LEU A 319 4.34 -1.35 6.97
C LEU A 319 4.04 -0.57 5.69
N GLY A 320 4.80 0.48 5.41
CA GLY A 320 4.57 1.39 4.30
C GLY A 320 3.49 2.42 4.62
N ARG A 321 2.76 2.85 3.58
CA ARG A 321 1.66 3.79 3.67
C ARG A 321 0.35 3.02 3.70
N GLU A 322 -0.48 3.30 4.71
CA GLU A 322 -1.73 2.65 5.05
C GLU A 322 -2.91 3.57 4.73
N THR A 323 -4.14 3.07 4.83
CA THR A 323 -5.35 3.88 4.65
C THR A 323 -6.11 4.00 5.96
N ALA A 324 -6.45 5.23 6.34
CA ALA A 324 -7.31 5.57 7.46
C ALA A 324 -8.61 6.24 6.98
N ILE A 325 -9.62 6.32 7.88
CA ILE A 325 -10.90 6.97 7.62
C ILE A 325 -11.20 7.97 8.73
N GLN A 326 -11.85 9.11 8.38
CA GLN A 326 -12.27 10.12 9.35
C GLN A 326 -13.73 10.48 9.12
N LYS A 327 -14.46 10.73 10.21
CA LYS A 327 -15.81 11.30 10.16
C LYS A 327 -15.72 12.80 9.92
N MET A 328 -16.46 13.28 8.91
CA MET A 328 -16.46 14.67 8.50
C MET A 328 -17.83 15.28 8.63
N TYR A 329 -17.92 16.61 8.57
CA TYR A 329 -19.16 17.35 8.44
C TYR A 329 -18.99 18.57 7.53
N TRP A 330 -20.04 18.93 6.84
CA TRP A 330 -20.13 20.17 6.08
C TRP A 330 -20.57 21.29 7.02
N SER A 331 -19.70 22.27 7.25
CA SER A 331 -19.96 23.41 8.10
C SER A 331 -20.92 24.41 7.46
N GLU A 332 -21.47 25.34 8.25
CA GLU A 332 -22.42 26.34 7.79
C GLU A 332 -21.82 27.26 6.70
N ASP A 333 -20.52 27.51 6.72
CA ASP A 333 -19.79 28.27 5.72
C ASP A 333 -19.47 27.44 4.46
N GLY A 334 -19.92 26.17 4.40
CA GLY A 334 -19.83 25.28 3.25
C GLY A 334 -18.48 24.60 3.06
N TRP A 335 -17.67 24.44 4.11
CA TRP A 335 -16.41 23.72 4.06
C TRP A 335 -16.50 22.36 4.74
N LEU A 336 -15.72 21.40 4.24
CA LEU A 336 -15.63 20.06 4.82
C LEU A 336 -14.60 20.04 5.95
N ARG A 337 -15.01 19.67 7.16
CA ARG A 337 -14.17 19.64 8.36
C ARG A 337 -14.34 18.35 9.14
N MET A 338 -13.36 17.98 9.93
CA MET A 338 -13.44 16.80 10.80
C MET A 338 -14.46 17.00 11.93
N ALA A 339 -15.28 15.98 12.16
CA ALA A 339 -16.31 15.97 13.21
C ALA A 339 -15.72 16.05 14.63
N SER A 340 -14.45 15.68 14.81
CA SER A 340 -13.72 15.82 16.08
C SER A 340 -13.46 17.27 16.51
N GLY A 341 -13.65 18.26 15.61
CA GLY A 341 -13.35 19.66 15.84
C GLY A 341 -11.87 20.04 15.72
N SER A 342 -11.01 19.09 15.37
CA SER A 342 -9.58 19.30 15.09
C SER A 342 -9.22 18.61 13.78
N ALA A 343 -8.33 19.17 13.00
CA ALA A 343 -7.85 18.54 11.77
C ALA A 343 -6.83 17.39 11.99
N LEU A 344 -6.47 17.08 13.24
CA LEU A 344 -5.58 15.96 13.55
C LEU A 344 -6.29 14.62 13.35
N ALA A 345 -5.71 13.76 12.51
CA ALA A 345 -6.21 12.43 12.22
C ALA A 345 -6.41 11.60 13.49
N GLN A 346 -7.59 11.00 13.64
CA GLN A 346 -7.99 10.24 14.82
C GLN A 346 -7.78 8.74 14.61
N VAL A 347 -7.29 8.06 15.65
CA VAL A 347 -7.16 6.59 15.67
C VAL A 347 -8.54 5.94 15.79
N GLU A 348 -9.39 6.46 16.65
CA GLU A 348 -10.76 5.99 16.86
C GLU A 348 -11.75 6.99 16.26
N VAL A 349 -12.64 6.50 15.42
CA VAL A 349 -13.62 7.30 14.69
C VAL A 349 -15.01 6.70 14.89
N GLU A 350 -16.01 7.53 15.20
CA GLU A 350 -17.40 7.08 15.32
C GLU A 350 -17.86 6.38 14.04
N GLU A 351 -18.49 5.18 14.20
CA GLU A 351 -19.04 4.43 13.08
C GLU A 351 -20.19 5.17 12.38
N PRO A 352 -20.41 4.95 11.08
CA PRO A 352 -21.61 5.42 10.39
C PRO A 352 -22.86 4.81 10.98
N LYS A 353 -23.95 5.57 10.96
CA LYS A 353 -25.27 5.08 11.32
C LYS A 353 -25.88 4.25 10.18
N LEU A 354 -25.18 3.20 9.80
CA LEU A 354 -25.58 2.21 8.80
C LEU A 354 -25.77 0.84 9.46
N PRO A 355 -26.58 -0.05 8.89
CA PRO A 355 -26.64 -1.44 9.35
C PRO A 355 -25.28 -2.13 9.19
N ALA A 356 -24.83 -2.83 10.21
CA ALA A 356 -23.59 -3.63 10.12
C ALA A 356 -23.77 -4.78 9.11
N VAL A 357 -22.82 -4.88 8.18
CA VAL A 357 -22.78 -5.92 7.15
C VAL A 357 -21.40 -6.56 7.16
N PRO A 358 -21.20 -7.68 7.87
CA PRO A 358 -19.91 -8.38 7.87
C PRO A 358 -19.46 -8.78 6.46
N MET A 359 -18.20 -8.57 6.16
CA MET A 359 -17.57 -8.95 4.89
C MET A 359 -16.58 -10.10 5.09
N PRO A 360 -16.30 -10.91 4.04
CA PRO A 360 -15.28 -11.95 4.11
C PRO A 360 -13.90 -11.39 4.42
N GLU A 361 -13.22 -11.96 5.41
CA GLU A 361 -11.84 -11.62 5.73
C GLU A 361 -10.85 -12.43 4.87
N VAL A 362 -9.67 -11.86 4.66
CA VAL A 362 -8.56 -12.59 4.04
C VAL A 362 -8.10 -13.69 5.00
N PRO A 363 -8.11 -14.98 4.60
CA PRO A 363 -7.74 -16.06 5.49
C PRO A 363 -6.27 -15.96 5.93
N SER A 364 -6.01 -16.24 7.21
CA SER A 364 -4.64 -16.34 7.73
C SER A 364 -3.93 -17.59 7.22
N PHE A 365 -4.65 -18.67 7.03
CA PHE A 365 -4.15 -19.97 6.56
C PHE A 365 -4.72 -20.31 5.18
N ASP A 366 -3.83 -20.65 4.25
CA ASP A 366 -4.18 -21.12 2.91
C ASP A 366 -3.49 -22.44 2.65
N ASP A 367 -4.28 -23.50 2.46
CA ASP A 367 -3.84 -24.88 2.13
C ASP A 367 -3.81 -25.14 0.61
N PHE A 368 -4.13 -24.13 -0.19
CA PHE A 368 -4.21 -24.19 -1.64
C PHE A 368 -5.21 -25.19 -2.22
N ASP A 369 -6.15 -25.69 -1.41
CA ASP A 369 -7.17 -26.63 -1.82
C ASP A 369 -8.36 -25.99 -2.56
N ALA A 370 -8.47 -24.66 -2.54
CA ALA A 370 -9.57 -23.91 -3.16
C ALA A 370 -9.59 -23.97 -4.71
N GLY A 371 -8.59 -24.59 -5.35
CA GLY A 371 -8.48 -24.74 -6.80
C GLY A 371 -8.15 -23.46 -7.57
N LYS A 372 -7.95 -22.34 -6.86
CA LYS A 372 -7.51 -21.05 -7.41
C LYS A 372 -6.67 -20.32 -6.38
N LEU A 373 -5.74 -19.48 -6.84
CA LEU A 373 -5.02 -18.56 -5.95
C LEU A 373 -5.97 -17.50 -5.40
N GLY A 374 -5.82 -17.17 -4.12
CA GLY A 374 -6.50 -16.05 -3.49
C GLY A 374 -6.08 -14.71 -4.12
N ASN A 375 -7.01 -13.75 -4.14
CA ASN A 375 -6.77 -12.41 -4.67
C ASN A 375 -5.86 -11.54 -3.78
N TRP A 376 -5.49 -12.03 -2.60
CA TRP A 376 -4.55 -11.41 -1.66
C TRP A 376 -3.07 -11.72 -1.93
N TYR A 377 -2.77 -12.50 -2.98
CA TYR A 377 -1.40 -12.76 -3.42
C TYR A 377 -0.97 -11.81 -4.52
N TYR A 378 0.22 -11.27 -4.35
CA TYR A 378 0.85 -10.32 -5.25
C TYR A 378 2.20 -10.84 -5.73
N ALA A 379 2.64 -10.35 -6.88
CA ALA A 379 3.98 -10.53 -7.38
C ALA A 379 4.54 -9.21 -7.94
N PRO A 380 5.86 -8.98 -7.87
CA PRO A 380 6.43 -7.78 -8.45
C PRO A 380 6.41 -7.86 -9.98
N ARG A 381 5.77 -6.88 -10.64
CA ARG A 381 5.76 -6.60 -12.09
C ARG A 381 5.07 -7.58 -13.01
N ILE A 382 4.75 -8.78 -12.55
CA ILE A 382 4.05 -9.81 -13.33
C ILE A 382 2.90 -10.40 -12.51
N LEU A 383 1.90 -10.95 -13.19
CA LEU A 383 0.80 -11.64 -12.51
C LEU A 383 1.29 -12.93 -11.84
N PRO A 384 0.85 -13.25 -10.61
CA PRO A 384 1.17 -14.51 -9.95
C PRO A 384 0.90 -15.75 -10.80
N GLN A 385 -0.20 -15.76 -11.56
CA GLN A 385 -0.61 -16.89 -12.43
C GLN A 385 0.37 -17.19 -13.57
N THR A 386 1.32 -16.30 -13.86
CA THR A 386 2.35 -16.54 -14.87
C THR A 386 3.40 -17.54 -14.42
N PHE A 387 3.55 -17.76 -13.11
CA PHE A 387 4.55 -18.68 -12.55
C PHE A 387 4.03 -19.55 -11.39
N ALA A 388 2.87 -19.23 -10.82
CA ALA A 388 2.26 -19.94 -9.70
C ALA A 388 0.97 -20.66 -10.13
N THR A 389 0.80 -21.92 -9.75
CA THR A 389 -0.41 -22.68 -10.03
C THR A 389 -0.74 -23.62 -8.86
N VAL A 390 -2.04 -23.81 -8.58
CA VAL A 390 -2.57 -24.80 -7.62
C VAL A 390 -3.09 -26.06 -8.29
N SER A 391 -2.97 -26.17 -9.63
CA SER A 391 -3.47 -27.31 -10.39
C SER A 391 -2.40 -28.34 -10.72
N ALA A 392 -1.11 -28.03 -10.59
CA ALA A 392 -0.02 -28.94 -10.93
C ALA A 392 0.12 -30.09 -9.91
N ARG A 393 -0.11 -29.79 -8.63
CA ARG A 393 -0.12 -30.78 -7.53
C ARG A 393 -1.26 -30.41 -6.56
N PRO A 394 -2.28 -31.28 -6.41
CA PRO A 394 -3.38 -31.02 -5.47
C PRO A 394 -2.88 -30.78 -4.04
N GLY A 395 -3.44 -29.76 -3.36
CA GLY A 395 -3.04 -29.38 -2.01
C GLY A 395 -1.72 -28.61 -1.93
N TYR A 396 -1.19 -28.14 -3.06
CA TYR A 396 0.05 -27.35 -3.10
C TYR A 396 -0.09 -26.18 -4.08
N VAL A 397 0.61 -25.09 -3.76
CA VAL A 397 0.97 -24.12 -4.80
C VAL A 397 2.34 -24.48 -5.37
N THR A 398 2.40 -24.69 -6.68
CA THR A 398 3.63 -24.93 -7.43
C THR A 398 4.14 -23.61 -7.99
N LEU A 399 5.36 -23.20 -7.62
CA LEU A 399 6.03 -22.04 -8.18
C LEU A 399 7.09 -22.48 -9.18
N ARG A 400 6.95 -22.03 -10.43
CA ARG A 400 8.00 -22.18 -11.44
C ARG A 400 9.11 -21.15 -11.22
N GLY A 401 10.33 -21.61 -11.08
CA GLY A 401 11.51 -20.76 -10.90
C GLY A 401 11.81 -19.93 -12.16
N GLN A 402 12.13 -18.67 -11.92
CA GLN A 402 12.50 -17.72 -12.96
C GLN A 402 13.81 -17.00 -12.58
N GLU A 403 13.92 -15.71 -12.87
CA GLU A 403 15.10 -14.88 -12.66
C GLU A 403 15.45 -14.70 -11.17
N SER A 404 16.57 -14.05 -10.93
CA SER A 404 16.98 -13.72 -9.56
C SER A 404 16.05 -12.70 -8.92
N ARG A 405 15.99 -12.69 -7.60
CA ARG A 405 15.14 -11.78 -6.80
C ARG A 405 15.50 -10.31 -6.95
N THR A 406 16.67 -10.00 -7.54
CA THR A 406 17.09 -8.63 -7.88
C THR A 406 16.66 -8.17 -9.27
N SER A 407 16.07 -9.05 -10.06
CA SER A 407 15.62 -8.71 -11.41
C SER A 407 14.42 -7.76 -11.38
N LEU A 408 14.35 -6.90 -12.38
CA LEU A 408 13.22 -6.02 -12.66
C LEU A 408 12.26 -6.60 -13.70
N ASN A 409 12.41 -7.87 -14.06
CA ASN A 409 11.66 -8.49 -15.15
C ASN A 409 10.77 -9.61 -14.64
N GLN A 410 11.19 -10.87 -14.70
CA GLN A 410 10.38 -12.03 -14.34
C GLN A 410 10.89 -12.68 -13.05
N VAL A 411 10.26 -12.35 -11.93
CA VAL A 411 10.65 -12.84 -10.60
C VAL A 411 9.51 -13.62 -9.99
N SER A 412 9.76 -14.89 -9.64
CA SER A 412 8.76 -15.71 -8.94
C SER A 412 8.81 -15.45 -7.44
N ILE A 413 8.07 -14.44 -7.01
CA ILE A 413 7.75 -14.11 -5.62
C ILE A 413 6.23 -14.05 -5.51
N LEU A 414 5.65 -14.98 -4.76
CA LEU A 414 4.23 -15.03 -4.41
C LEU A 414 4.09 -14.52 -2.98
N ALA A 415 3.60 -13.29 -2.81
CA ALA A 415 3.70 -12.60 -1.53
C ALA A 415 2.37 -11.98 -1.07
N ARG A 416 2.27 -11.73 0.24
CA ARG A 416 1.20 -10.97 0.90
C ARG A 416 1.77 -9.70 1.52
N LYS A 417 0.96 -8.67 1.65
CA LYS A 417 1.30 -7.44 2.39
C LYS A 417 1.56 -7.77 3.85
N LEU A 418 2.61 -7.21 4.44
CA LEU A 418 2.82 -7.25 5.88
C LEU A 418 1.86 -6.25 6.55
N THR A 419 0.92 -6.72 7.36
CA THR A 419 -0.11 -5.90 8.01
C THR A 419 0.17 -5.61 9.48
N SER A 420 1.11 -6.36 10.08
CA SER A 420 1.58 -6.16 11.45
C SER A 420 3.08 -6.44 11.57
N VAL A 421 3.75 -5.71 12.45
CA VAL A 421 5.13 -5.97 12.84
C VAL A 421 5.24 -7.05 13.94
N TYR A 422 4.13 -7.69 14.27
CA TYR A 422 4.04 -8.87 15.11
C TYR A 422 3.35 -9.98 14.30
N ALA A 423 4.15 -10.74 13.58
CA ALA A 423 3.63 -11.76 12.66
C ALA A 423 4.53 -13.00 12.64
N THR A 424 3.89 -14.15 12.44
CA THR A 424 4.57 -15.41 12.16
C THR A 424 4.12 -15.92 10.80
N VAL A 425 5.08 -16.18 9.91
CA VAL A 425 4.82 -16.72 8.58
C VAL A 425 5.43 -18.10 8.47
N THR A 426 4.61 -19.12 8.20
CA THR A 426 5.07 -20.51 8.14
C THR A 426 4.62 -21.17 6.84
N THR A 427 5.48 -21.99 6.26
CA THR A 427 5.16 -22.80 5.08
C THR A 427 5.87 -24.14 5.14
N CYS A 428 5.31 -25.14 4.46
CA CYS A 428 5.95 -26.43 4.20
C CYS A 428 6.36 -26.49 2.74
N MET A 429 7.61 -26.80 2.46
CA MET A 429 8.18 -26.78 1.11
C MET A 429 8.76 -28.13 0.70
N ASP A 430 8.37 -28.62 -0.46
CA ASP A 430 8.99 -29.72 -1.18
C ASP A 430 9.77 -29.17 -2.38
N TYR A 431 11.10 -29.34 -2.37
CA TYR A 431 11.99 -28.77 -3.38
C TYR A 431 13.30 -29.52 -3.51
N HIS A 432 13.71 -29.85 -4.74
CA HIS A 432 14.91 -30.65 -5.04
C HIS A 432 15.86 -29.91 -5.99
N PRO A 433 16.70 -28.99 -5.50
CA PRO A 433 17.61 -28.21 -6.34
C PRO A 433 18.72 -29.10 -6.94
N GLU A 434 18.96 -29.02 -8.25
CA GLU A 434 19.96 -29.83 -8.95
C GLU A 434 21.28 -29.09 -9.15
N VAL A 435 21.23 -27.76 -9.22
CA VAL A 435 22.39 -26.89 -9.48
C VAL A 435 22.38 -25.67 -8.57
N TYR A 436 23.52 -25.05 -8.34
CA TYR A 436 23.63 -23.89 -7.42
C TYR A 436 22.77 -22.67 -7.81
N GLN A 437 22.29 -22.64 -9.05
CA GLN A 437 21.41 -21.57 -9.57
C GLN A 437 19.92 -21.83 -9.29
N HIS A 438 19.59 -22.99 -8.75
CA HIS A 438 18.26 -23.34 -8.27
C HIS A 438 18.11 -22.97 -6.79
N SER A 439 17.04 -22.25 -6.43
CA SER A 439 16.72 -21.97 -5.03
C SER A 439 15.25 -21.63 -4.82
N ALA A 440 14.68 -22.13 -3.74
CA ALA A 440 13.31 -21.80 -3.31
C ALA A 440 13.23 -21.60 -1.80
N GLY A 441 12.24 -20.85 -1.32
CA GLY A 441 12.10 -20.62 0.12
C GLY A 441 11.15 -19.49 0.53
N LEU A 442 11.36 -18.98 1.74
CA LEU A 442 10.56 -17.97 2.40
C LEU A 442 11.30 -16.63 2.43
N ILE A 443 10.63 -15.54 2.05
CA ILE A 443 11.24 -14.22 1.91
C ILE A 443 10.47 -13.15 2.69
N ILE A 444 11.20 -12.20 3.28
CA ILE A 444 10.71 -10.86 3.60
C ILE A 444 11.34 -9.89 2.59
N TYR A 445 10.50 -9.09 1.94
CA TYR A 445 10.85 -8.32 0.76
C TYR A 445 10.27 -6.91 0.84
N TYR A 446 11.13 -5.91 0.66
CA TYR A 446 10.73 -4.52 0.50
C TYR A 446 10.83 -4.09 -0.97
N ASP A 447 12.01 -4.27 -1.57
CA ASP A 447 12.30 -4.04 -2.98
C ASP A 447 13.37 -5.02 -3.50
N ASN A 448 13.71 -4.93 -4.77
CA ASN A 448 14.70 -5.80 -5.40
C ASN A 448 16.14 -5.62 -4.87
N MET A 449 16.39 -4.59 -4.06
CA MET A 449 17.68 -4.29 -3.42
C MET A 449 17.66 -4.44 -1.89
N ASN A 450 16.48 -4.76 -1.31
CA ASN A 450 16.28 -4.91 0.12
C ASN A 450 15.36 -6.10 0.42
N TYR A 451 15.95 -7.24 0.78
CA TYR A 451 15.22 -8.44 1.20
C TYR A 451 16.11 -9.38 2.03
N VAL A 452 15.49 -10.26 2.81
CA VAL A 452 16.14 -11.43 3.42
C VAL A 452 15.37 -12.68 3.03
N ASN A 453 16.09 -13.69 2.56
CA ASN A 453 15.51 -14.93 2.08
C ASN A 453 16.13 -16.15 2.74
N LEU A 454 15.34 -16.94 3.46
CA LEU A 454 15.68 -18.29 3.87
C LEU A 454 15.37 -19.23 2.72
N ARG A 455 16.38 -19.95 2.20
CA ARG A 455 16.25 -20.73 0.98
C ARG A 455 16.89 -22.12 1.07
N LYS A 456 16.27 -23.11 0.43
CA LYS A 456 16.90 -24.37 0.03
C LYS A 456 17.55 -24.20 -1.32
N TYR A 457 18.76 -24.71 -1.50
CA TYR A 457 19.54 -24.60 -2.74
C TYR A 457 20.55 -25.72 -2.86
N TYR A 458 21.11 -26.00 -4.05
CA TYR A 458 22.19 -26.93 -4.22
C TYR A 458 23.52 -26.31 -3.82
N SER A 459 24.25 -26.94 -2.90
CA SER A 459 25.57 -26.52 -2.46
C SER A 459 26.67 -27.42 -3.07
N GLN A 460 27.46 -26.87 -3.99
CA GLN A 460 28.61 -27.59 -4.54
C GLN A 460 29.64 -27.98 -3.46
N THR A 461 29.80 -27.13 -2.44
CA THR A 461 30.73 -27.40 -1.33
C THR A 461 30.31 -28.60 -0.48
N LEU A 462 29.01 -28.80 -0.29
CA LEU A 462 28.46 -29.93 0.48
C LEU A 462 28.12 -31.12 -0.42
N GLY A 463 28.13 -30.94 -1.74
CA GLY A 463 27.78 -31.98 -2.70
C GLY A 463 26.30 -32.37 -2.69
N GLY A 464 25.39 -31.48 -2.26
CA GLY A 464 23.96 -31.76 -2.13
C GLY A 464 23.14 -30.55 -1.71
N SER A 465 21.88 -30.80 -1.34
CA SER A 465 20.96 -29.76 -0.89
C SER A 465 21.36 -29.16 0.43
N ALA A 466 21.23 -27.86 0.53
CA ALA A 466 21.47 -27.07 1.74
C ALA A 466 20.39 -26.03 1.96
N ILE A 467 20.18 -25.67 3.23
CA ILE A 467 19.44 -24.49 3.63
C ILE A 467 20.39 -23.38 4.06
N GLY A 468 20.01 -22.13 3.84
CA GLY A 468 20.80 -20.97 4.25
C GLY A 468 20.15 -19.65 3.90
N ILE A 469 20.70 -18.56 4.44
CA ILE A 469 20.16 -17.21 4.29
C ILE A 469 20.94 -16.39 3.27
N THR A 470 20.22 -15.69 2.41
CA THR A 470 20.76 -14.61 1.58
C THR A 470 20.09 -13.29 2.02
N HIS A 471 20.92 -12.31 2.32
CA HIS A 471 20.52 -10.97 2.70
C HIS A 471 21.00 -9.97 1.66
N LEU A 472 20.11 -9.09 1.21
CA LEU A 472 20.42 -7.94 0.38
C LEU A 472 19.98 -6.68 1.12
N GLU A 473 20.89 -5.76 1.33
CA GLU A 473 20.66 -4.49 2.02
C GLU A 473 21.22 -3.34 1.18
N ASN A 474 20.35 -2.49 0.68
CA ASN A 474 20.71 -1.37 -0.21
C ASN A 474 21.66 -1.79 -1.34
N GLY A 475 21.37 -2.93 -1.98
CA GLY A 475 22.16 -3.50 -3.07
C GLY A 475 23.41 -4.27 -2.65
N THR A 476 23.78 -4.26 -1.37
CA THR A 476 24.91 -5.03 -0.86
C THR A 476 24.47 -6.44 -0.52
N LYS A 477 24.97 -7.42 -1.31
CA LYS A 477 24.65 -8.83 -1.11
C LYS A 477 25.52 -9.46 -0.01
N ASN A 478 24.88 -10.13 0.91
CA ASN A 478 25.53 -11.02 1.88
C ASN A 478 24.92 -12.42 1.77
N GLU A 479 25.70 -13.38 1.29
CA GLU A 479 25.37 -14.79 1.39
C GLU A 479 25.94 -15.29 2.73
N MET A 480 25.07 -15.52 3.72
CA MET A 480 25.47 -15.85 5.08
C MET A 480 25.96 -17.30 5.17
N LEU A 481 27.21 -17.53 4.74
CA LEU A 481 27.80 -18.87 4.65
C LEU A 481 27.79 -19.64 5.98
N ALA A 482 27.84 -18.94 7.11
CA ALA A 482 27.73 -19.55 8.43
C ALA A 482 26.36 -20.20 8.69
N THR A 483 25.33 -19.86 7.93
CA THR A 483 24.00 -20.49 8.04
C THR A 483 23.83 -21.72 7.14
N ARG A 484 24.84 -22.04 6.30
CA ARG A 484 24.78 -23.18 5.37
C ARG A 484 24.75 -24.50 6.13
N THR A 485 23.61 -25.19 6.03
CA THR A 485 23.37 -26.48 6.67
C THR A 485 22.89 -27.48 5.63
N ALA A 486 23.53 -28.66 5.58
CA ALA A 486 23.08 -29.75 4.72
C ALA A 486 21.68 -30.23 5.16
N VAL A 487 20.81 -30.52 4.20
CA VAL A 487 19.47 -31.04 4.45
C VAL A 487 19.22 -32.32 3.67
N ASP A 488 18.40 -33.19 4.27
CA ASP A 488 17.92 -34.40 3.62
C ASP A 488 16.90 -34.04 2.52
N ASP A 489 17.23 -34.41 1.30
CA ASP A 489 16.44 -34.08 0.12
C ASP A 489 15.14 -34.89 -0.02
N SER A 490 15.06 -36.03 0.70
CA SER A 490 13.88 -36.87 0.73
C SER A 490 12.76 -36.34 1.63
N ARG A 491 13.00 -35.26 2.38
CA ARG A 491 12.07 -34.70 3.37
C ARG A 491 11.64 -33.29 3.02
N GLU A 492 10.35 -33.02 3.23
CA GLU A 492 9.81 -31.65 3.17
C GLU A 492 10.37 -30.79 4.32
N LEU A 493 10.57 -29.51 4.05
CA LEU A 493 11.06 -28.55 5.03
C LEU A 493 9.95 -27.60 5.48
N ILE A 494 9.86 -27.40 6.79
CA ILE A 494 9.12 -26.28 7.37
C ILE A 494 10.06 -25.08 7.44
N LEU A 495 9.61 -23.96 6.87
CA LEU A 495 10.27 -22.67 6.93
C LEU A 495 9.38 -21.69 7.69
N ARG A 496 9.97 -20.96 8.64
CA ARG A 496 9.26 -19.98 9.44
C ARG A 496 10.02 -18.67 9.53
N LEU A 497 9.30 -17.57 9.38
CA LEU A 497 9.72 -16.20 9.65
C LEU A 497 8.94 -15.71 10.87
N VAL A 498 9.63 -15.23 11.89
CA VAL A 498 9.03 -14.65 13.10
C VAL A 498 9.42 -13.18 13.17
N ILE A 499 8.43 -12.30 13.13
CA ILE A 499 8.59 -10.84 13.23
C ILE A 499 8.06 -10.42 14.60
N CYS A 500 8.87 -9.71 15.37
CA CYS A 500 8.52 -9.24 16.71
C CYS A 500 9.03 -7.80 16.90
N GLY A 501 8.19 -6.83 16.54
CA GLY A 501 8.53 -5.41 16.59
C GLY A 501 9.71 -5.08 15.67
N LYS A 502 10.75 -4.49 16.24
CA LYS A 502 11.96 -4.05 15.51
C LYS A 502 12.90 -5.18 15.07
N LYS A 503 12.56 -6.45 15.33
CA LYS A 503 13.40 -7.59 14.99
C LYS A 503 12.62 -8.70 14.32
N PHE A 504 13.31 -9.44 13.44
CA PHE A 504 12.81 -10.70 12.92
C PHE A 504 13.93 -11.73 12.80
N HIS A 505 13.55 -13.00 12.75
CA HIS A 505 14.47 -14.11 12.53
C HIS A 505 13.79 -15.24 11.77
N PHE A 506 14.59 -16.20 11.32
CA PHE A 506 14.10 -17.40 10.66
C PHE A 506 14.30 -18.64 11.52
N GLU A 507 13.39 -19.59 11.32
CA GLU A 507 13.46 -20.95 11.85
C GLU A 507 13.20 -21.95 10.74
N TRP A 508 13.69 -23.16 10.89
CA TRP A 508 13.42 -24.26 9.98
C TRP A 508 13.44 -25.60 10.69
N GLY A 509 12.85 -26.60 10.06
CA GLY A 509 12.86 -27.99 10.51
C GLY A 509 12.34 -28.91 9.43
N TYR A 510 12.30 -30.20 9.70
CA TYR A 510 11.67 -31.16 8.83
C TYR A 510 10.18 -31.30 9.16
N ALA A 511 9.36 -31.48 8.11
CA ALA A 511 7.95 -31.78 8.30
C ALA A 511 7.76 -33.12 9.04
N ASN A 512 6.70 -33.20 9.86
CA ASN A 512 6.26 -34.45 10.48
C ASN A 512 5.72 -35.39 9.40
N GLU A 513 6.23 -36.60 9.34
CA GLU A 513 5.82 -37.61 8.36
C GLU A 513 4.35 -38.05 8.58
N GLY A 514 3.60 -38.14 7.48
CA GLY A 514 2.21 -38.55 7.49
C GLY A 514 1.21 -37.52 8.04
N ALA A 515 1.68 -36.34 8.41
CA ALA A 515 0.82 -35.22 8.83
C ALA A 515 0.38 -34.38 7.63
N SER A 516 -0.63 -33.51 7.81
CA SER A 516 -1.16 -32.59 6.79
C SER A 516 -1.30 -31.16 7.38
N GLY A 517 -1.23 -30.15 6.53
CA GLY A 517 -1.42 -28.74 6.90
C GLY A 517 -0.54 -28.33 8.08
N LYS A 518 -1.11 -27.65 9.07
CA LYS A 518 -0.37 -27.15 10.25
C LYS A 518 0.24 -28.27 11.11
N ASP A 519 -0.29 -29.48 11.09
CA ASP A 519 0.24 -30.61 11.86
C ASP A 519 1.60 -31.11 11.32
N LYS A 520 1.96 -30.73 10.08
CA LYS A 520 3.32 -30.94 9.54
C LYS A 520 4.39 -30.18 10.31
N VAL A 521 4.03 -29.15 11.06
CA VAL A 521 5.00 -28.32 11.82
C VAL A 521 5.49 -29.09 13.03
N GLY A 522 6.71 -29.61 12.93
CA GLY A 522 7.41 -30.28 14.01
C GLY A 522 8.32 -29.35 14.80
N THR A 523 9.41 -29.93 15.33
CA THR A 523 10.43 -29.15 16.02
C THR A 523 11.19 -28.27 15.04
N LEU A 524 11.23 -26.98 15.32
CA LEU A 524 11.98 -26.00 14.54
C LEU A 524 13.23 -25.57 15.29
N GLN A 525 14.26 -25.22 14.54
CA GLN A 525 15.49 -24.65 15.05
C GLN A 525 15.75 -23.30 14.38
N ARG A 526 16.30 -22.39 15.14
CA ARG A 526 16.67 -21.08 14.65
C ARG A 526 17.84 -21.16 13.66
N ILE A 527 17.82 -20.30 12.63
CA ILE A 527 18.89 -20.17 11.65
C ILE A 527 19.22 -18.68 11.44
N GLY A 528 20.50 -18.35 11.53
CA GLY A 528 20.99 -16.97 11.38
C GLY A 528 20.75 -16.07 12.60
N PRO A 529 21.07 -14.78 12.47
CA PRO A 529 20.89 -13.78 13.52
C PRO A 529 19.48 -13.22 13.59
N ASP A 530 19.24 -12.30 14.53
CA ASP A 530 18.17 -11.32 14.42
C ASP A 530 18.50 -10.29 13.32
N PHE A 531 17.52 -9.97 12.53
CA PHE A 531 17.54 -8.89 11.54
C PHE A 531 16.72 -7.71 12.05
N ASP A 532 17.03 -6.52 11.54
CA ASP A 532 16.37 -5.27 11.89
C ASP A 532 15.18 -5.01 10.96
N THR A 533 13.95 -5.13 11.48
CA THR A 533 12.70 -4.90 10.75
C THR A 533 12.58 -3.45 10.28
N THR A 534 13.13 -2.49 11.01
CA THR A 534 13.03 -1.06 10.68
C THR A 534 13.77 -0.68 9.39
N LYS A 535 14.67 -1.54 8.92
CA LYS A 535 15.39 -1.36 7.66
C LYS A 535 14.55 -1.64 6.40
N PHE A 536 13.32 -2.15 6.57
CA PHE A 536 12.35 -2.36 5.50
C PHE A 536 11.40 -1.16 5.48
N SER A 537 11.88 0.00 5.07
CA SER A 537 11.12 1.26 5.09
C SER A 537 11.64 2.26 4.07
N ASP A 538 10.78 3.20 3.66
CA ASP A 538 11.13 4.29 2.75
C ASP A 538 12.30 5.12 3.28
N GLU A 539 12.36 5.34 4.59
CA GLU A 539 13.37 6.16 5.24
C GLU A 539 14.77 5.51 5.28
N PHE A 540 14.84 4.19 5.09
CA PHE A 540 16.11 3.45 5.06
C PHE A 540 16.54 3.05 3.66
N CYS A 541 15.60 2.58 2.82
CA CYS A 541 15.89 2.04 1.50
C CYS A 541 16.21 3.16 0.50
N LYS A 542 17.24 2.94 -0.33
CA LYS A 542 17.78 3.98 -1.23
C LYS A 542 17.25 3.88 -2.66
N PHE A 543 16.61 2.75 -3.02
CA PHE A 543 16.27 2.43 -4.40
C PHE A 543 14.78 2.34 -4.66
N GLY A 544 13.94 2.34 -3.64
CA GLY A 544 12.51 2.22 -3.75
C GLY A 544 11.79 2.95 -2.63
N GLU A 545 11.55 4.24 -2.79
CA GLU A 545 10.64 5.00 -1.93
C GLU A 545 9.19 4.63 -2.25
N PHE A 546 8.29 4.83 -1.28
CA PHE A 546 6.83 4.73 -1.45
C PHE A 546 6.24 3.32 -1.59
N THR A 547 7.00 2.26 -1.30
CA THR A 547 6.49 0.89 -1.23
C THR A 547 6.23 0.44 0.22
N GLY A 548 6.05 -0.83 0.48
CA GLY A 548 5.88 -1.43 1.80
C GLY A 548 6.45 -2.84 1.86
N THR A 549 6.49 -3.42 3.04
CA THR A 549 7.04 -4.75 3.25
C THR A 549 6.03 -5.84 2.86
N PHE A 550 6.53 -6.85 2.18
CA PHE A 550 5.81 -8.07 1.82
C PHE A 550 6.53 -9.30 2.36
N VAL A 551 5.76 -10.35 2.62
CA VAL A 551 6.27 -11.67 3.03
C VAL A 551 5.70 -12.75 2.11
N GLY A 552 6.51 -13.73 1.71
CA GLY A 552 6.02 -14.68 0.73
C GLY A 552 6.97 -15.81 0.37
N LEU A 553 6.52 -16.58 -0.60
CA LEU A 553 7.19 -17.73 -1.19
C LEU A 553 7.99 -17.31 -2.41
N THR A 554 9.13 -17.95 -2.65
CA THR A 554 9.95 -17.59 -3.82
C THR A 554 10.61 -18.83 -4.42
N CYS A 555 10.74 -18.82 -5.74
CA CYS A 555 11.49 -19.83 -6.50
C CYS A 555 12.36 -19.14 -7.57
N ALA A 556 13.56 -19.63 -7.79
CA ALA A 556 14.44 -19.16 -8.84
C ALA A 556 15.12 -20.35 -9.55
N ASP A 557 15.06 -20.33 -10.88
CA ASP A 557 15.83 -21.18 -11.78
C ASP A 557 16.49 -20.27 -12.82
N ARG A 558 17.75 -19.96 -12.62
CA ARG A 558 18.51 -19.06 -13.50
C ARG A 558 19.21 -19.81 -14.64
N VAL A 559 18.77 -21.04 -14.93
CA VAL A 559 19.33 -21.88 -15.99
C VAL A 559 18.35 -22.05 -17.13
N LEU A 560 17.15 -22.58 -16.84
CA LEU A 560 16.18 -22.93 -17.87
C LEU A 560 14.77 -22.38 -17.61
N HIS A 561 14.54 -21.73 -16.46
CA HIS A 561 13.25 -21.17 -16.02
C HIS A 561 12.11 -22.21 -16.01
N ARG A 562 12.38 -23.44 -15.58
CA ARG A 562 11.43 -24.54 -15.59
C ARG A 562 11.40 -25.38 -14.30
N HIS A 563 12.43 -25.27 -13.45
CA HIS A 563 12.50 -26.00 -12.19
C HIS A 563 11.51 -25.42 -11.20
N CYS A 564 10.69 -26.29 -10.57
CA CYS A 564 9.56 -25.87 -9.73
C CYS A 564 9.79 -26.21 -8.26
N ALA A 565 9.17 -25.44 -7.38
CA ALA A 565 9.05 -25.71 -5.96
C ALA A 565 7.56 -25.82 -5.58
N ASP A 566 7.22 -26.81 -4.75
CA ASP A 566 5.88 -27.03 -4.24
C ASP A 566 5.79 -26.58 -2.78
N PHE A 567 4.73 -25.84 -2.45
CA PHE A 567 4.45 -25.40 -1.09
C PHE A 567 3.06 -25.89 -0.68
N ASP A 568 2.98 -26.64 0.43
CA ASP A 568 1.76 -27.28 0.91
C ASP A 568 0.77 -26.28 1.52
N PHE A 569 1.26 -25.30 2.24
CA PHE A 569 0.44 -24.24 2.82
C PHE A 569 1.20 -22.94 2.98
N PHE A 570 0.46 -21.86 3.18
CA PHE A 570 0.97 -20.57 3.62
C PHE A 570 0.16 -20.11 4.82
N ASP A 571 0.79 -20.08 5.99
CA ASP A 571 0.22 -19.63 7.26
C ASP A 571 0.77 -18.25 7.59
N TYR A 572 -0.10 -17.24 7.60
CA TYR A 572 0.22 -15.85 7.93
C TYR A 572 -0.56 -15.45 9.17
N ASP A 573 0.03 -15.63 10.33
CA ASP A 573 -0.53 -15.28 11.64
C ASP A 573 0.01 -13.93 12.09
N ALA A 574 -0.82 -12.89 12.03
CA ALA A 574 -0.44 -11.51 12.34
C ALA A 574 -1.31 -10.97 13.48
N ASP A 575 -0.68 -10.51 14.55
CA ASP A 575 -1.36 -9.80 15.63
C ASP A 575 -1.48 -8.31 15.29
N GLU A 576 -2.59 -7.95 14.67
CA GLU A 576 -2.90 -6.59 14.23
C GLU A 576 -3.41 -5.67 15.35
N THR A 577 -3.59 -6.19 16.56
CA THR A 577 -4.01 -5.42 17.74
C THR A 577 -2.85 -4.71 18.41
N LYS A 578 -1.63 -5.19 18.21
CA LYS A 578 -0.42 -4.58 18.78
C LYS A 578 -0.02 -3.32 18.03
N PRO A 579 0.36 -2.26 18.75
CA PRO A 579 0.85 -1.03 18.14
C PRO A 579 2.23 -1.25 17.49
N VAL A 580 2.54 -0.43 16.49
CA VAL A 580 3.91 -0.28 16.00
C VAL A 580 4.67 0.56 17.03
N ALA A 581 5.68 -0.02 17.69
CA ALA A 581 6.38 0.60 18.82
C ALA A 581 7.91 0.38 18.75
#